data_380420d25885e2058bb608db5b6f3122
#
_entry.id   380420d25885e2058bb608db5b6f3122
#
_cell.length_a   1.000
_cell.length_b   1.000
_cell.length_c   1.000
_cell.angle_alpha   90.00
_cell.angle_beta   90.00
_cell.angle_gamma   90.00
#
_symmetry.space_group_name_H-M   'P 1'
#
loop_
_entity.id
_entity.type
_entity.pdbx_description
1 polymer ?
#
loop_
_entity_poly.entity_id
_entity_poly.type
_entity_poly.pdbx_seq_one_letter_code
_entity_poly.pdbx_strand_id
1 'polypeptide(L)'
;QTCALPIWKMNPMSFLKSEQFLNILTESCLEKYPYIAFADAFHTMRSMLLPVLYLLGSEVPLADTYHAISTGYGGLLACLGGYVYRRPVLLTEHGIYTREREEEIIRAKWVIPSFKKQWISFFYMLSEAIYKRAFRVTSLFTNAMLTQIQIGCDAEKCRVIENGINYDRLSQIPLKEEDGWVDIGAVV
;
A
#
# COMPACT_ATOMS: atom_id res chain seq x y z
N GLN A 1 16.38 21.09 22.35
CA GLN A 1 15.78 21.21 20.99
C GLN A 1 16.54 20.24 20.09
N THR A 2 16.03 19.02 19.95
CA THR A 2 16.49 18.09 18.92
C THR A 2 16.06 18.68 17.59
N CYS A 3 17.02 19.25 16.86
CA CYS A 3 16.83 19.67 15.47
C CYS A 3 16.66 18.41 14.64
N ALA A 4 15.44 17.92 14.53
CA ALA A 4 15.14 16.79 13.65
C ALA A 4 15.43 17.26 12.22
N LEU A 5 16.46 16.69 11.60
CA LEU A 5 16.70 16.89 10.18
C LEU A 5 15.43 16.52 9.41
N PRO A 6 14.99 17.37 8.47
CA PRO A 6 13.86 17.03 7.63
C PRO A 6 14.09 15.69 6.96
N ILE A 7 13.08 14.83 6.93
CA ILE A 7 13.20 13.44 6.46
C ILE A 7 13.80 13.32 5.05
N TRP A 8 13.54 14.31 4.18
CA TRP A 8 14.10 14.40 2.82
C TRP A 8 15.60 14.72 2.75
N LYS A 9 16.21 15.08 3.87
CA LYS A 9 17.68 15.28 3.96
C LYS A 9 18.38 14.08 4.58
N MET A 10 17.64 13.10 5.06
CA MET A 10 18.18 11.91 5.70
C MET A 10 18.62 10.90 4.63
N ASN A 11 19.85 10.42 4.73
CA ASN A 11 20.30 9.28 3.93
C ASN A 11 19.73 7.99 4.57
N PRO A 12 18.87 7.22 3.86
CA PRO A 12 18.26 6.02 4.42
C PRO A 12 19.26 4.98 4.91
N MET A 13 20.35 4.78 4.15
CA MET A 13 21.37 3.80 4.53
C MET A 13 22.18 4.24 5.74
N SER A 14 22.46 5.53 5.88
CA SER A 14 23.14 6.07 7.06
C SER A 14 22.29 5.95 8.30
N PHE A 15 20.97 6.20 8.17
CA PHE A 15 20.03 6.01 9.27
C PHE A 15 19.98 4.55 9.73
N LEU A 16 19.82 3.60 8.81
CA LEU A 16 19.73 2.17 9.15
C LEU A 16 21.03 1.58 9.70
N LYS A 17 22.18 2.27 9.53
CA LYS A 17 23.47 1.92 10.12
C LYS A 17 23.79 2.72 11.39
N SER A 18 22.90 3.65 11.78
CA SER A 18 23.14 4.48 12.95
C SER A 18 23.04 3.68 14.25
N GLU A 19 23.83 4.07 15.23
CA GLU A 19 23.77 3.51 16.58
C GLU A 19 22.38 3.65 17.18
N GLN A 20 21.72 4.78 16.96
CA GLN A 20 20.36 5.02 17.42
C GLN A 20 19.37 3.99 16.87
N PHE A 21 19.39 3.70 15.56
CA PHE A 21 18.51 2.70 14.96
C PHE A 21 18.81 1.30 15.51
N LEU A 22 20.08 0.95 15.62
CA LEU A 22 20.50 -0.36 16.14
C LEU A 22 20.10 -0.55 17.60
N ASN A 23 20.22 0.47 18.43
CA ASN A 23 19.81 0.39 19.84
C ASN A 23 18.30 0.21 19.96
N ILE A 24 17.47 1.01 19.26
CA ILE A 24 16.01 0.86 19.24
C ILE A 24 15.61 -0.55 18.76
N LEU A 25 16.26 -1.05 17.72
CA LEU A 25 15.97 -2.39 17.20
C LEU A 25 16.37 -3.46 18.21
N THR A 26 17.51 -3.34 18.85
CA THR A 26 17.99 -4.28 19.88
C THR A 26 17.02 -4.34 21.06
N GLU A 27 16.61 -3.19 21.59
CA GLU A 27 15.62 -3.13 22.67
C GLU A 27 14.30 -3.79 22.26
N SER A 28 13.79 -3.46 21.05
CA SER A 28 12.56 -4.07 20.52
C SER A 28 12.69 -5.58 20.34
N CYS A 29 13.86 -6.08 19.92
CA CYS A 29 14.10 -7.50 19.76
C CYS A 29 14.12 -8.22 21.12
N LEU A 30 14.80 -7.67 22.11
CA LEU A 30 14.86 -8.24 23.45
C LEU A 30 13.47 -8.31 24.10
N GLU A 31 12.63 -7.30 23.89
CA GLU A 31 11.29 -7.23 24.45
C GLU A 31 10.30 -8.17 23.75
N LYS A 32 10.26 -8.14 22.41
CA LYS A 32 9.17 -8.76 21.63
C LYS A 32 9.57 -10.04 20.91
N TYR A 33 10.86 -10.22 20.64
CA TYR A 33 11.38 -11.32 19.82
C TYR A 33 12.64 -11.97 20.43
N PRO A 34 12.64 -12.33 21.74
CA PRO A 34 13.86 -12.79 22.44
C PRO A 34 14.47 -14.08 21.87
N TYR A 35 13.69 -14.84 21.07
CA TYR A 35 14.13 -16.09 20.46
C TYR A 35 14.47 -15.99 18.97
N ILE A 36 14.44 -14.77 18.41
CA ILE A 36 14.74 -14.51 16.99
C ILE A 36 16.18 -14.00 16.89
N ALA A 37 16.93 -14.51 15.92
CA ALA A 37 18.25 -13.99 15.64
C ALA A 37 18.17 -12.49 15.27
N PHE A 38 19.04 -11.67 15.87
CA PHE A 38 19.08 -10.22 15.62
C PHE A 38 19.22 -9.90 14.12
N ALA A 39 20.03 -10.70 13.40
CA ALA A 39 20.19 -10.53 11.94
C ALA A 39 18.86 -10.65 11.19
N ASP A 40 18.02 -11.60 11.57
CA ASP A 40 16.70 -11.82 10.94
C ASP A 40 15.75 -10.64 11.21
N ALA A 41 15.75 -10.14 12.44
CA ALA A 41 14.99 -8.95 12.81
C ALA A 41 15.50 -7.72 12.06
N PHE A 42 16.82 -7.51 11.99
CA PHE A 42 17.45 -6.41 11.28
C PHE A 42 17.09 -6.43 9.79
N HIS A 43 17.24 -7.57 9.11
CA HIS A 43 16.93 -7.68 7.70
C HIS A 43 15.44 -7.49 7.41
N THR A 44 14.57 -7.99 8.29
CA THR A 44 13.12 -7.78 8.17
C THR A 44 12.76 -6.29 8.30
N MET A 45 13.20 -5.63 9.36
CA MET A 45 12.93 -4.20 9.58
C MET A 45 13.54 -3.33 8.47
N ARG A 46 14.76 -3.64 8.04
CA ARG A 46 15.39 -2.98 6.91
C ARG A 46 14.55 -3.11 5.64
N SER A 47 14.02 -4.30 5.34
CA SER A 47 13.20 -4.55 4.15
C SER A 47 11.88 -3.78 4.17
N MET A 48 11.29 -3.57 5.34
CA MET A 48 10.09 -2.74 5.50
C MET A 48 10.41 -1.25 5.35
N LEU A 49 11.44 -0.76 6.06
CA LEU A 49 11.70 0.66 6.20
C LEU A 49 12.41 1.27 4.99
N LEU A 50 13.32 0.54 4.38
CA LEU A 50 14.19 1.06 3.32
C LEU A 50 13.41 1.64 2.13
N PRO A 51 12.40 0.95 1.56
CA PRO A 51 11.60 1.51 0.47
C PRO A 51 10.85 2.79 0.89
N VAL A 52 10.28 2.80 2.10
CA VAL A 52 9.57 3.97 2.64
C VAL A 52 10.50 5.17 2.78
N LEU A 53 11.68 4.97 3.36
CA LEU A 53 12.67 6.03 3.56
C LEU A 53 13.16 6.62 2.24
N TYR A 54 13.38 5.77 1.22
CA TYR A 54 13.75 6.25 -0.12
C TYR A 54 12.63 7.05 -0.77
N LEU A 55 11.38 6.58 -0.66
CA LEU A 55 10.22 7.30 -1.20
C LEU A 55 10.03 8.65 -0.51
N LEU A 56 10.16 8.70 0.80
CA LEU A 56 10.02 9.96 1.55
C LEU A 56 11.14 10.95 1.26
N GLY A 57 12.30 10.49 0.79
CA GLY A 57 13.41 11.32 0.32
C GLY A 57 13.37 11.65 -1.17
N SER A 58 12.39 11.13 -1.93
CA SER A 58 12.29 11.34 -3.37
C SER A 58 11.75 12.72 -3.71
N GLU A 59 12.25 13.29 -4.82
CA GLU A 59 11.66 14.47 -5.42
C GLU A 59 10.37 14.08 -6.17
N VAL A 60 9.32 14.83 -5.93
CA VAL A 60 8.04 14.67 -6.60
C VAL A 60 7.77 15.89 -7.46
N PRO A 61 7.38 15.74 -8.75
CA PRO A 61 7.10 16.88 -9.60
C PRO A 61 5.89 17.66 -9.09
N LEU A 62 5.90 18.99 -9.28
CA LEU A 62 4.74 19.83 -9.01
C LEU A 62 3.59 19.46 -9.94
N ALA A 63 2.43 19.20 -9.35
CA ALA A 63 1.19 18.93 -10.06
C ALA A 63 0.00 19.56 -9.32
N ASP A 64 -1.11 19.75 -10.01
CA ASP A 64 -2.35 20.27 -9.39
C ASP A 64 -3.08 19.21 -8.58
N THR A 65 -2.90 17.94 -8.91
CA THR A 65 -3.51 16.79 -8.21
C THR A 65 -2.58 15.60 -8.32
N TYR A 66 -2.49 14.82 -7.26
CA TYR A 66 -1.78 13.54 -7.25
C TYR A 66 -2.78 12.42 -7.22
N HIS A 67 -2.69 11.49 -8.16
CA HIS A 67 -3.60 10.37 -8.26
C HIS A 67 -2.82 9.05 -8.17
N ALA A 68 -3.13 8.24 -7.17
CA ALA A 68 -2.62 6.88 -7.03
C ALA A 68 -3.70 5.86 -7.39
N ILE A 69 -3.28 4.74 -7.98
CA ILE A 69 -4.17 3.63 -8.36
C ILE A 69 -4.17 2.49 -7.36
N SER A 70 -3.44 2.63 -6.27
CA SER A 70 -3.42 1.69 -5.14
C SER A 70 -2.90 2.40 -3.90
N THR A 71 -3.13 1.82 -2.73
CA THR A 71 -2.39 2.15 -1.51
C THR A 71 -0.94 1.65 -1.59
N GLY A 72 -0.26 1.47 -0.46
CA GLY A 72 1.13 1.03 -0.46
C GLY A 72 2.10 2.11 -0.93
N TYR A 73 3.14 1.71 -1.65
CA TYR A 73 4.24 2.63 -2.01
C TYR A 73 3.82 3.71 -3.01
N GLY A 74 2.96 3.38 -3.99
CA GLY A 74 2.44 4.36 -4.95
C GLY A 74 1.57 5.43 -4.28
N GLY A 75 0.67 4.99 -3.40
CA GLY A 75 -0.15 5.89 -2.59
C GLY A 75 0.68 6.76 -1.66
N LEU A 76 1.75 6.21 -1.07
CA LEU A 76 2.66 6.98 -0.21
C LEU A 76 3.35 8.09 -1.00
N LEU A 77 3.81 7.82 -2.22
CA LEU A 77 4.46 8.80 -3.09
C LEU A 77 3.48 9.92 -3.50
N ALA A 78 2.24 9.58 -3.85
CA ALA A 78 1.18 10.56 -4.12
C ALA A 78 0.88 11.43 -2.90
N CYS A 79 0.83 10.82 -1.70
CA CYS A 79 0.67 11.54 -0.44
C CYS A 79 1.83 12.48 -0.15
N LEU A 80 3.06 12.10 -0.47
CA LEU A 80 4.24 12.97 -0.35
C LEU A 80 4.09 14.22 -1.23
N GLY A 81 3.73 14.06 -2.50
CA GLY A 81 3.46 15.19 -3.41
C GLY A 81 2.35 16.11 -2.89
N GLY A 82 1.23 15.50 -2.48
CA GLY A 82 0.12 16.25 -1.89
C GLY A 82 0.49 16.98 -0.59
N TYR A 83 1.42 16.45 0.20
CA TYR A 83 1.93 17.10 1.39
C TYR A 83 2.86 18.27 1.07
N VAL A 84 3.87 18.03 0.24
CA VAL A 84 4.91 19.02 -0.12
C VAL A 84 4.30 20.24 -0.81
N TYR A 85 3.39 20.02 -1.75
CA TYR A 85 2.80 21.08 -2.57
C TYR A 85 1.40 21.52 -2.12
N ARG A 86 0.88 20.97 -1.01
CA ARG A 86 -0.47 21.25 -0.50
C ARG A 86 -1.56 21.04 -1.54
N ARG A 87 -1.47 19.93 -2.26
CA ARG A 87 -2.40 19.57 -3.33
C ARG A 87 -3.29 18.40 -2.93
N PRO A 88 -4.48 18.26 -3.53
CA PRO A 88 -5.36 17.12 -3.27
C PRO A 88 -4.72 15.82 -3.75
N VAL A 89 -5.02 14.74 -3.01
CA VAL A 89 -4.62 13.38 -3.35
C VAL A 89 -5.88 12.57 -3.63
N LEU A 90 -5.95 11.98 -4.81
CA LEU A 90 -6.98 11.03 -5.20
C LEU A 90 -6.41 9.61 -5.13
N LEU A 91 -7.22 8.68 -4.69
CA LEU A 91 -6.90 7.27 -4.68
C LEU A 91 -7.99 6.50 -5.40
N THR A 92 -7.63 5.65 -6.36
CA THR A 92 -8.52 4.68 -6.98
C THR A 92 -7.98 3.28 -6.72
N GLU A 93 -8.75 2.41 -6.12
CA GLU A 93 -8.37 1.02 -5.92
C GLU A 93 -9.23 0.10 -6.79
N HIS A 94 -8.58 -0.64 -7.70
CA HIS A 94 -9.20 -1.69 -8.50
C HIS A 94 -9.35 -3.00 -7.72
N GLY A 95 -8.39 -3.31 -6.86
CA GLY A 95 -8.43 -4.33 -5.81
C GLY A 95 -8.02 -3.70 -4.50
N ILE A 96 -8.20 -4.39 -3.39
CA ILE A 96 -7.80 -3.88 -2.07
C ILE A 96 -6.36 -4.34 -1.78
N TYR A 97 -5.40 -3.47 -2.12
CA TYR A 97 -3.97 -3.74 -1.99
C TYR A 97 -3.58 -4.37 -0.65
N THR A 98 -4.13 -3.86 0.46
CA THR A 98 -3.86 -4.37 1.80
C THR A 98 -4.23 -5.84 1.95
N ARG A 99 -5.40 -6.25 1.40
CA ARG A 99 -5.87 -7.64 1.44
C ARG A 99 -5.01 -8.55 0.56
N GLU A 100 -4.62 -8.08 -0.60
CA GLU A 100 -3.73 -8.81 -1.51
C GLU A 100 -2.36 -9.04 -0.84
N ARG A 101 -1.80 -8.02 -0.18
CA ARG A 101 -0.55 -8.16 0.57
C ARG A 101 -0.67 -9.09 1.78
N GLU A 102 -1.78 -9.02 2.51
CA GLU A 102 -2.05 -9.94 3.62
C GLU A 102 -2.03 -11.40 3.15
N GLU A 103 -2.78 -11.72 2.09
CA GLU A 103 -2.81 -13.08 1.53
C GLU A 103 -1.44 -13.54 1.01
N GLU A 104 -0.70 -12.66 0.34
CA GLU A 104 0.64 -12.95 -0.13
C GLU A 104 1.58 -13.26 1.04
N ILE A 105 1.59 -12.44 2.09
CA ILE A 105 2.43 -12.64 3.27
C ILE A 105 2.07 -13.92 4.01
N ILE A 106 0.79 -14.26 4.11
CA ILE A 106 0.36 -15.51 4.73
C ILE A 106 0.95 -16.72 3.98
N ARG A 107 0.95 -16.68 2.65
CA ARG A 107 1.45 -17.77 1.78
C ARG A 107 2.98 -17.73 1.60
N ALA A 108 3.62 -16.60 1.87
CA ALA A 108 5.03 -16.39 1.60
C ALA A 108 5.93 -17.33 2.42
N LYS A 109 6.81 -18.06 1.73
CA LYS A 109 7.83 -18.92 2.34
C LYS A 109 9.10 -18.15 2.72
N TRP A 110 9.33 -16.98 2.10
CA TRP A 110 10.49 -16.13 2.37
C TRP A 110 10.33 -15.25 3.62
N VAL A 111 9.09 -15.10 4.11
CA VAL A 111 8.83 -14.34 5.35
C VAL A 111 8.95 -15.25 6.54
N ILE A 112 9.81 -14.88 7.47
CA ILE A 112 9.97 -15.58 8.74
C ILE A 112 8.62 -15.60 9.48
N PRO A 113 8.11 -16.76 9.91
CA PRO A 113 6.77 -16.88 10.47
C PRO A 113 6.47 -15.88 11.59
N SER A 114 7.41 -15.63 12.48
CA SER A 114 7.28 -14.67 13.59
C SER A 114 7.09 -13.22 13.14
N PHE A 115 7.47 -12.86 11.91
CA PHE A 115 7.33 -11.52 11.37
C PHE A 115 6.16 -11.34 10.38
N LYS A 116 5.38 -12.40 10.10
CA LYS A 116 4.22 -12.29 9.19
C LYS A 116 3.21 -11.25 9.69
N LYS A 117 2.87 -11.30 10.97
CA LYS A 117 1.97 -10.31 11.59
C LYS A 117 2.52 -8.89 11.46
N GLN A 118 3.83 -8.70 11.63
CA GLN A 118 4.47 -7.39 11.53
C GLN A 118 4.38 -6.84 10.10
N TRP A 119 4.63 -7.67 9.08
CA TRP A 119 4.47 -7.29 7.69
C TRP A 119 3.03 -6.90 7.34
N ILE A 120 2.05 -7.69 7.79
CA ILE A 120 0.63 -7.41 7.58
C ILE A 120 0.27 -6.08 8.23
N SER A 121 0.62 -5.88 9.50
CA SER A 121 0.37 -4.62 10.22
C SER A 121 1.01 -3.42 9.53
N PHE A 122 2.20 -3.59 8.95
CA PHE A 122 2.89 -2.54 8.20
C PHE A 122 2.08 -2.10 6.97
N PHE A 123 1.53 -3.02 6.19
CA PHE A 123 0.71 -2.67 5.03
C PHE A 123 -0.63 -2.04 5.42
N TYR A 124 -1.25 -2.51 6.50
CA TYR A 124 -2.45 -1.87 7.06
C TYR A 124 -2.17 -0.43 7.49
N MET A 125 -1.07 -0.20 8.22
CA MET A 125 -0.65 1.14 8.64
C MET A 125 -0.39 2.08 7.46
N LEU A 126 0.27 1.60 6.39
CA LEU A 126 0.48 2.39 5.17
C LEU A 126 -0.85 2.78 4.52
N SER A 127 -1.76 1.83 4.38
CA SER A 127 -3.07 2.08 3.76
C SER A 127 -3.91 3.05 4.59
N GLU A 128 -3.95 2.89 5.90
CA GLU A 128 -4.64 3.82 6.80
C GLU A 128 -4.08 5.24 6.70
N ALA A 129 -2.75 5.39 6.66
CA ALA A 129 -2.10 6.70 6.50
C ALA A 129 -2.48 7.36 5.16
N ILE A 130 -2.55 6.58 4.08
CA ILE A 130 -2.93 7.07 2.75
C ILE A 130 -4.40 7.46 2.72
N TYR A 131 -5.30 6.63 3.27
CA TYR A 131 -6.73 6.96 3.38
C TYR A 131 -6.97 8.24 4.18
N LYS A 132 -6.25 8.44 5.29
CA LYS A 132 -6.34 9.68 6.08
C LYS A 132 -5.95 10.91 5.26
N ARG A 133 -4.92 10.80 4.41
CA ARG A 133 -4.40 11.89 3.59
C ARG A 133 -5.20 12.13 2.32
N ALA A 134 -5.80 11.10 1.74
CA ALA A 134 -6.58 11.20 0.51
C ALA A 134 -7.78 12.16 0.67
N PHE A 135 -7.99 12.99 -0.35
CA PHE A 135 -9.16 13.86 -0.45
C PHE A 135 -10.40 13.06 -0.87
N ARG A 136 -10.23 12.12 -1.81
CA ARG A 136 -11.25 11.16 -2.24
C ARG A 136 -10.63 9.80 -2.47
N VAL A 137 -11.42 8.76 -2.20
CA VAL A 137 -11.07 7.36 -2.42
C VAL A 137 -12.16 6.74 -3.27
N THR A 138 -11.79 6.12 -4.39
CA THR A 138 -12.73 5.45 -5.28
C THR A 138 -12.43 3.96 -5.36
N SER A 139 -13.48 3.18 -5.53
CA SER A 139 -13.43 1.74 -5.75
C SER A 139 -14.41 1.35 -6.84
N LEU A 140 -14.27 0.14 -7.40
CA LEU A 140 -15.09 -0.32 -8.53
C LEU A 140 -16.46 -0.85 -8.12
N PHE A 141 -16.63 -1.26 -6.86
CA PHE A 141 -17.85 -1.86 -6.36
C PHE A 141 -18.02 -1.68 -4.84
N THR A 142 -19.26 -1.82 -4.37
CA THR A 142 -19.65 -1.52 -2.99
C THR A 142 -18.85 -2.33 -1.96
N ASN A 143 -18.61 -3.62 -2.18
CA ASN A 143 -17.86 -4.44 -1.22
C ASN A 143 -16.41 -3.98 -1.05
N ALA A 144 -15.77 -3.49 -2.13
CA ALA A 144 -14.44 -2.87 -2.02
C ALA A 144 -14.49 -1.60 -1.17
N MET A 145 -15.48 -0.74 -1.39
CA MET A 145 -15.70 0.46 -0.56
C MET A 145 -15.89 0.11 0.92
N LEU A 146 -16.70 -0.89 1.23
CA LEU A 146 -16.90 -1.34 2.61
C LEU A 146 -15.61 -1.85 3.25
N THR A 147 -14.79 -2.55 2.48
CA THR A 147 -13.47 -3.01 2.94
C THR A 147 -12.51 -1.83 3.19
N GLN A 148 -12.52 -0.80 2.33
CA GLN A 148 -11.74 0.42 2.55
C GLN A 148 -12.14 1.09 3.88
N ILE A 149 -13.43 1.18 4.16
CA ILE A 149 -13.95 1.73 5.42
C ILE A 149 -13.50 0.89 6.61
N GLN A 150 -13.56 -0.43 6.52
CA GLN A 150 -13.10 -1.35 7.58
C GLN A 150 -11.58 -1.20 7.85
N ILE A 151 -10.78 -0.88 6.84
CA ILE A 151 -9.34 -0.65 6.99
C ILE A 151 -9.05 0.74 7.59
N GLY A 152 -10.02 1.63 7.64
CA GLY A 152 -9.88 2.95 8.27
C GLY A 152 -10.06 4.14 7.33
N CYS A 153 -10.63 3.93 6.14
CA CYS A 153 -11.04 5.04 5.29
C CYS A 153 -12.31 5.69 5.83
N ASP A 154 -12.36 7.01 5.83
CA ASP A 154 -13.57 7.76 6.14
C ASP A 154 -14.62 7.52 5.06
N ALA A 155 -15.82 7.09 5.46
CA ALA A 155 -16.94 6.79 4.58
C ALA A 155 -17.33 7.99 3.69
N GLU A 156 -17.21 9.22 4.20
CA GLU A 156 -17.54 10.42 3.46
C GLU A 156 -16.60 10.67 2.27
N LYS A 157 -15.38 10.13 2.31
CA LYS A 157 -14.40 10.22 1.24
C LYS A 157 -14.62 9.18 0.16
N CYS A 158 -15.29 8.07 0.49
CA CYS A 158 -15.44 6.93 -0.42
C CYS A 158 -16.50 7.17 -1.49
N ARG A 159 -16.22 6.71 -2.71
CA ARG A 159 -17.16 6.69 -3.85
C ARG A 159 -16.97 5.41 -4.64
N VAL A 160 -18.06 4.86 -5.14
CA VAL A 160 -18.03 3.75 -6.09
C VAL A 160 -18.11 4.33 -7.51
N ILE A 161 -17.14 3.97 -8.34
CA ILE A 161 -17.09 4.30 -9.76
C ILE A 161 -16.82 3.00 -10.49
N GLU A 162 -17.85 2.42 -11.09
CA GLU A 162 -17.77 1.14 -11.76
C GLU A 162 -17.00 1.24 -13.09
N ASN A 163 -16.36 0.14 -13.51
CA ASN A 163 -15.76 0.05 -14.81
C ASN A 163 -16.84 0.02 -15.89
N GLY A 164 -16.58 0.75 -16.99
CA GLY A 164 -17.42 0.70 -18.19
C GLY A 164 -16.88 -0.28 -19.23
N ILE A 165 -17.77 -0.72 -20.10
CA ILE A 165 -17.44 -1.48 -21.31
C ILE A 165 -17.98 -0.78 -22.54
N ASN A 166 -17.35 -1.00 -23.67
CA ASN A 166 -17.90 -0.55 -24.95
C ASN A 166 -19.01 -1.50 -25.38
N TYR A 167 -20.23 -1.22 -24.90
CA TYR A 167 -21.40 -2.05 -25.16
C TYR A 167 -21.71 -2.15 -26.66
N ASP A 168 -21.66 -1.05 -27.41
CA ASP A 168 -21.98 -1.01 -28.84
C ASP A 168 -21.08 -1.93 -29.66
N ARG A 169 -19.79 -1.97 -29.34
CA ARG A 169 -18.84 -2.88 -29.98
C ARG A 169 -19.08 -4.33 -29.60
N LEU A 170 -19.34 -4.60 -28.32
CA LEU A 170 -19.49 -5.96 -27.82
C LEU A 170 -20.84 -6.56 -28.18
N SER A 171 -21.90 -5.76 -28.25
CA SER A 171 -23.24 -6.20 -28.66
C SER A 171 -23.34 -6.61 -30.13
N GLN A 172 -22.38 -6.21 -30.96
CA GLN A 172 -22.30 -6.60 -32.37
C GLN A 172 -21.70 -8.00 -32.60
N ILE A 173 -21.13 -8.61 -31.54
CA ILE A 173 -20.57 -9.96 -31.62
C ILE A 173 -21.75 -10.95 -31.77
N PRO A 174 -21.77 -11.76 -32.84
CA PRO A 174 -22.86 -12.70 -33.05
C PRO A 174 -22.89 -13.74 -31.91
N LEU A 175 -24.09 -14.13 -31.51
CA LEU A 175 -24.26 -15.23 -30.59
C LEU A 175 -23.82 -16.55 -31.25
N LYS A 176 -23.30 -17.46 -30.44
CA LYS A 176 -22.99 -18.80 -30.85
C LYS A 176 -24.26 -19.52 -31.33
N GLU A 177 -24.14 -20.29 -32.40
CA GLU A 177 -25.19 -21.21 -32.84
C GLU A 177 -25.46 -22.29 -31.78
N GLU A 178 -26.72 -22.71 -31.63
CA GLU A 178 -27.06 -23.74 -30.68
C GLU A 178 -26.54 -25.10 -31.13
N ASP A 179 -25.54 -25.62 -30.46
CA ASP A 179 -24.89 -26.93 -30.73
C ASP A 179 -25.01 -27.89 -29.53
N GLY A 180 -25.80 -27.55 -28.52
CA GLY A 180 -25.99 -28.33 -27.30
C GLY A 180 -24.85 -28.24 -26.27
N TRP A 181 -23.84 -27.40 -26.51
CA TRP A 181 -22.71 -27.17 -25.60
C TRP A 181 -22.76 -25.78 -24.96
N VAL A 182 -22.34 -25.71 -23.72
CA VAL A 182 -22.12 -24.43 -23.02
C VAL A 182 -20.61 -24.17 -22.95
N ASP A 183 -20.15 -23.10 -23.62
CA ASP A 183 -18.75 -22.69 -23.55
C ASP A 183 -18.58 -21.68 -22.42
N ILE A 184 -17.59 -21.91 -21.58
CA ILE A 184 -17.23 -21.00 -20.50
C ILE A 184 -15.83 -20.45 -20.79
N GLY A 185 -15.73 -19.13 -20.96
CA GLY A 185 -14.47 -18.41 -21.15
C GLY A 185 -14.11 -17.61 -19.91
N ALA A 186 -12.83 -17.54 -19.61
CA ALA A 186 -12.29 -16.64 -18.60
C ALA A 186 -11.08 -15.89 -19.17
N VAL A 187 -10.97 -14.59 -18.84
CA VAL A 187 -9.79 -13.79 -19.08
C VAL A 187 -9.12 -13.56 -17.72
N VAL A 188 -7.89 -14.06 -17.58
CA VAL A 188 -7.08 -14.01 -16.36
C VAL A 188 -5.81 -13.22 -16.60
#